data_147472698518e087c9f8483e514e8cbd
#
_entry.id   147472698518e087c9f8483e514e8cbd
#
_cell.length_a   1.000
_cell.length_b   1.000
_cell.length_c   1.000
_cell.angle_alpha   90.00
_cell.angle_beta   90.00
_cell.angle_gamma   90.00
#
_symmetry.space_group_name_H-M   'P 1'
#
loop_
_entity.id
_entity.type
_entity.pdbx_description
1 polymer ?
#
loop_
_entity_poly.entity_id
_entity_poly.type
_entity_poly.pdbx_seq_one_letter_code
_entity_poly.pdbx_strand_id
1 'polypeptide(L)'
;MNLKNIHTIYFVGIGGIGMSAIARYFATNGKLVAGYDKTPSQITSGLEELGIEIHFEDSLKNIPISFLDKDKTLVVYTPAIAKNHTELNYFLDNNFIVLKRAEVLGKITESTFCMAVAGTHGKTTTSSILGHILQPVNATSFLGGIAENYNSNLILGEDKVSVVEADEFDRSFLQLSPNIACVTSMDADHLDIYGEAAALEESFVEFANKVSDTLIVAKGLPLKGLTYAVNELADYKA
;
A
#
# COMPACT_ATOMS: atom_id res chain seq x y z
N MET A 1 16.35 5.75 4.80
CA MET A 1 15.94 7.06 4.22
C MET A 1 14.87 7.69 5.11
N ASN A 2 14.95 8.97 5.41
CA ASN A 2 13.94 9.65 6.21
C ASN A 2 12.98 10.43 5.27
N LEU A 3 11.72 10.01 5.20
CA LEU A 3 10.69 10.66 4.36
C LEU A 3 10.42 12.12 4.76
N LYS A 4 10.82 12.55 5.97
CA LYS A 4 10.67 13.95 6.43
C LYS A 4 11.45 14.95 5.58
N ASN A 5 12.56 14.53 4.99
CA ASN A 5 13.43 15.41 4.17
C ASN A 5 12.96 15.50 2.70
N ILE A 6 12.00 14.69 2.31
CA ILE A 6 11.40 14.70 0.97
C ILE A 6 10.31 15.76 0.93
N HIS A 7 10.34 16.61 -0.07
CA HIS A 7 9.37 17.71 -0.26
C HIS A 7 8.39 17.44 -1.40
N THR A 8 8.86 16.77 -2.45
CA THR A 8 8.11 16.48 -3.66
C THR A 8 8.06 14.98 -3.91
N ILE A 9 6.91 14.47 -4.34
CA ILE A 9 6.75 13.05 -4.61
C ILE A 9 6.09 12.88 -5.98
N TYR A 10 6.81 12.25 -6.88
CA TYR A 10 6.37 11.99 -8.23
C TYR A 10 5.94 10.53 -8.41
N PHE A 11 4.75 10.32 -8.93
CA PHE A 11 4.20 8.98 -9.11
C PHE A 11 4.18 8.57 -10.57
N VAL A 12 4.68 7.38 -10.87
CA VAL A 12 4.56 6.74 -12.18
C VAL A 12 3.56 5.60 -12.09
N GLY A 13 2.35 5.83 -12.62
CA GLY A 13 1.16 4.98 -12.45
C GLY A 13 0.30 5.39 -11.27
N ILE A 14 0.04 6.70 -11.12
CA ILE A 14 -0.63 7.31 -9.96
C ILE A 14 -2.09 6.85 -9.77
N GLY A 15 -2.79 6.49 -10.87
CA GLY A 15 -4.19 6.07 -10.86
C GLY A 15 -4.44 4.65 -10.34
N GLY A 16 -3.39 3.87 -10.07
CA GLY A 16 -3.54 2.57 -9.43
C GLY A 16 -4.13 2.70 -8.02
N ILE A 17 -4.98 1.73 -7.60
CA ILE A 17 -5.69 1.81 -6.31
C ILE A 17 -4.72 2.01 -5.13
N GLY A 18 -3.67 1.23 -5.00
CA GLY A 18 -2.70 1.40 -3.91
C GLY A 18 -1.76 2.60 -4.08
N MET A 19 -1.52 3.05 -5.33
CA MET A 19 -0.72 4.25 -5.63
C MET A 19 -1.45 5.51 -5.21
N SER A 20 -2.73 5.62 -5.55
CA SER A 20 -3.57 6.78 -5.25
C SER A 20 -3.79 6.97 -3.74
N ALA A 21 -3.86 5.89 -2.95
CA ALA A 21 -3.92 5.99 -1.50
C ALA A 21 -2.67 6.69 -0.93
N ILE A 22 -1.47 6.28 -1.39
CA ILE A 22 -0.21 6.88 -0.97
C ILE A 22 -0.09 8.33 -1.48
N ALA A 23 -0.54 8.60 -2.71
CA ALA A 23 -0.55 9.96 -3.28
C ALA A 23 -1.42 10.91 -2.45
N ARG A 24 -2.64 10.48 -2.08
CA ARG A 24 -3.55 11.21 -1.16
C ARG A 24 -2.90 11.47 0.19
N TYR A 25 -2.29 10.43 0.78
CA TYR A 25 -1.60 10.53 2.07
C TYR A 25 -0.52 11.61 2.05
N PHE A 26 0.35 11.62 1.05
CA PHE A 26 1.41 12.62 0.96
C PHE A 26 0.88 14.03 0.68
N ALA A 27 -0.11 14.17 -0.22
CA ALA A 27 -0.71 15.47 -0.52
C ALA A 27 -1.37 16.08 0.73
N THR A 28 -2.10 15.27 1.50
CA THR A 28 -2.76 15.73 2.72
C THR A 28 -1.75 16.06 3.83
N ASN A 29 -0.59 15.39 3.84
CA ASN A 29 0.53 15.71 4.74
C ASN A 29 1.42 16.86 4.22
N GLY A 30 0.91 17.69 3.30
CA GLY A 30 1.56 18.92 2.84
C GLY A 30 2.76 18.71 1.91
N LYS A 31 2.90 17.53 1.31
CA LYS A 31 3.90 17.29 0.25
C LYS A 31 3.33 17.73 -1.10
N LEU A 32 4.20 18.26 -1.94
CA LEU A 32 3.85 18.50 -3.33
C LEU A 32 3.84 17.16 -4.08
N VAL A 33 2.71 16.84 -4.72
CA VAL A 33 2.52 15.56 -5.41
C VAL A 33 2.14 15.82 -6.86
N ALA A 34 2.75 15.08 -7.77
CA ALA A 34 2.35 15.01 -9.18
C ALA A 34 2.61 13.60 -9.71
N GLY A 35 2.14 13.32 -10.91
CA GLY A 35 2.45 12.04 -11.51
C GLY A 35 1.88 11.81 -12.89
N TYR A 36 2.23 10.65 -13.39
CA TYR A 36 1.76 10.10 -14.65
C TYR A 36 0.81 8.93 -14.41
N ASP A 37 -0.21 8.82 -15.24
CA ASP A 37 -0.94 7.58 -15.46
C ASP A 37 -1.22 7.39 -16.95
N LYS A 38 -1.43 6.14 -17.36
CA LYS A 38 -1.72 5.84 -18.76
C LYS A 38 -3.12 6.27 -19.17
N THR A 39 -4.07 6.26 -18.23
CA THR A 39 -5.50 6.38 -18.56
C THR A 39 -6.23 7.23 -17.53
N PRO A 40 -6.99 8.25 -17.96
CA PRO A 40 -7.90 8.96 -17.07
C PRO A 40 -8.92 8.02 -16.43
N SER A 41 -9.24 8.25 -15.16
CA SER A 41 -10.20 7.43 -14.39
C SER A 41 -10.85 8.27 -13.29
N GLN A 42 -11.87 7.74 -12.63
CA GLN A 42 -12.45 8.36 -11.44
C GLN A 42 -11.41 8.56 -10.32
N ILE A 43 -10.44 7.65 -10.21
CA ILE A 43 -9.36 7.79 -9.22
C ILE A 43 -8.48 8.98 -9.54
N THR A 44 -8.04 9.13 -10.80
CA THR A 44 -7.21 10.27 -11.21
C THR A 44 -7.97 11.58 -11.07
N SER A 45 -9.24 11.64 -11.47
CA SER A 45 -10.07 12.85 -11.28
C SER A 45 -10.19 13.23 -9.80
N GLY A 46 -10.40 12.27 -8.91
CA GLY A 46 -10.44 12.53 -7.47
C GLY A 46 -9.08 12.91 -6.86
N LEU A 47 -7.95 12.65 -7.53
CA LEU A 47 -6.64 13.17 -7.16
C LEU A 47 -6.45 14.61 -7.68
N GLU A 48 -6.91 14.91 -8.89
CA GLU A 48 -6.88 16.26 -9.47
C GLU A 48 -7.70 17.25 -8.64
N GLU A 49 -8.85 16.81 -8.09
CA GLU A 49 -9.67 17.60 -7.15
C GLU A 49 -8.92 17.98 -5.85
N LEU A 50 -7.92 17.19 -5.47
CA LEU A 50 -7.00 17.50 -4.36
C LEU A 50 -5.84 18.43 -4.76
N GLY A 51 -5.81 18.89 -6.00
CA GLY A 51 -4.73 19.75 -6.51
C GLY A 51 -3.49 19.00 -6.95
N ILE A 52 -3.56 17.68 -7.15
CA ILE A 52 -2.44 16.87 -7.66
C ILE A 52 -2.40 17.02 -9.18
N GLU A 53 -1.26 17.43 -9.72
CA GLU A 53 -1.04 17.57 -11.15
C GLU A 53 -0.80 16.20 -11.79
N ILE A 54 -1.64 15.79 -12.72
CA ILE A 54 -1.56 14.49 -13.40
C ILE A 54 -1.53 14.70 -14.92
N HIS A 55 -0.68 13.95 -15.59
CA HIS A 55 -0.69 13.88 -17.05
C HIS A 55 -0.76 12.43 -17.53
N PHE A 56 -1.14 12.25 -18.81
CA PHE A 56 -1.48 10.94 -19.38
C PHE A 56 -0.61 10.57 -20.61
N GLU A 57 0.42 11.35 -20.86
CA GLU A 57 1.40 11.09 -21.92
C GLU A 57 2.78 10.91 -21.32
N ASP A 58 3.43 9.77 -21.62
CA ASP A 58 4.81 9.46 -21.18
C ASP A 58 5.80 10.39 -21.92
N SER A 59 6.08 11.55 -21.33
CA SER A 59 6.96 12.56 -21.92
C SER A 59 7.65 13.40 -20.85
N LEU A 60 8.98 13.50 -20.94
CA LEU A 60 9.79 14.31 -20.02
C LEU A 60 9.36 15.77 -19.93
N LYS A 61 8.70 16.31 -20.98
CA LYS A 61 8.22 17.68 -21.02
C LYS A 61 7.06 17.92 -20.05
N ASN A 62 6.38 16.84 -19.66
CA ASN A 62 5.22 16.89 -18.78
C ASN A 62 5.61 16.80 -17.30
N ILE A 63 6.87 16.47 -16.99
CA ILE A 63 7.35 16.47 -15.60
C ILE A 63 7.48 17.92 -15.13
N PRO A 64 6.75 18.34 -14.07
CA PRO A 64 6.86 19.72 -13.60
C PRO A 64 8.27 19.99 -13.04
N ILE A 65 8.78 21.18 -13.28
CA ILE A 65 10.15 21.58 -12.93
C ILE A 65 10.46 21.38 -11.44
N SER A 66 9.48 21.58 -10.57
CA SER A 66 9.61 21.38 -9.12
C SER A 66 9.96 19.94 -8.70
N PHE A 67 9.78 18.96 -9.59
CA PHE A 67 10.10 17.55 -9.34
C PHE A 67 11.45 17.11 -9.92
N LEU A 68 12.21 18.02 -10.50
CA LEU A 68 13.52 17.72 -11.10
C LEU A 68 14.72 17.89 -10.12
N ASP A 69 14.46 18.27 -8.86
CA ASP A 69 15.46 18.32 -7.80
C ASP A 69 15.58 16.94 -7.13
N LYS A 70 16.60 16.17 -7.50
CA LYS A 70 16.79 14.78 -7.02
C LYS A 70 17.03 14.66 -5.51
N ASP A 71 17.50 15.72 -4.86
CA ASP A 71 17.78 15.70 -3.43
C ASP A 71 16.50 15.91 -2.59
N LYS A 72 15.42 16.38 -3.22
CA LYS A 72 14.14 16.68 -2.59
C LYS A 72 12.99 15.82 -3.11
N THR A 73 13.19 15.10 -4.22
CA THR A 73 12.14 14.34 -4.90
C THR A 73 12.27 12.84 -4.65
N LEU A 74 11.18 12.24 -4.21
CA LEU A 74 10.99 10.80 -4.20
C LEU A 74 10.13 10.44 -5.41
N VAL A 75 10.56 9.44 -6.17
CA VAL A 75 9.78 8.85 -7.26
C VAL A 75 9.19 7.52 -6.79
N VAL A 76 7.90 7.35 -6.97
CA VAL A 76 7.17 6.13 -6.59
C VAL A 76 6.59 5.49 -7.85
N TYR A 77 6.81 4.20 -8.02
CA TYR A 77 6.28 3.48 -9.17
C TYR A 77 5.62 2.14 -8.79
N THR A 78 4.79 1.63 -9.70
CA THR A 78 4.19 0.30 -9.62
C THR A 78 4.86 -0.66 -10.60
N PRO A 79 5.00 -1.97 -10.27
CA PRO A 79 5.53 -2.98 -11.19
C PRO A 79 4.77 -3.11 -12.52
N ALA A 80 3.54 -2.61 -12.60
CA ALA A 80 2.73 -2.62 -13.83
C ALA A 80 3.26 -1.66 -14.92
N ILE A 81 4.20 -0.77 -14.60
CA ILE A 81 4.80 0.16 -15.55
C ILE A 81 5.76 -0.60 -16.49
N ALA A 82 5.66 -0.30 -17.78
CA ALA A 82 6.52 -0.91 -18.79
C ALA A 82 8.00 -0.54 -18.56
N LYS A 83 8.90 -1.51 -18.78
CA LYS A 83 10.36 -1.31 -18.61
C LYS A 83 10.96 -0.21 -19.48
N ASN A 84 10.31 0.12 -20.59
CA ASN A 84 10.74 1.17 -21.52
C ASN A 84 10.04 2.52 -21.27
N HIS A 85 9.44 2.72 -20.09
CA HIS A 85 8.77 3.98 -19.73
C HIS A 85 9.79 5.11 -19.66
N THR A 86 9.55 6.18 -20.42
CA THR A 86 10.51 7.28 -20.61
C THR A 86 10.82 8.02 -19.32
N GLU A 87 9.79 8.42 -18.59
CA GLU A 87 9.95 9.20 -17.35
C GLU A 87 10.59 8.36 -16.24
N LEU A 88 10.16 7.09 -16.06
CA LEU A 88 10.74 6.22 -15.05
C LEU A 88 12.24 6.01 -15.30
N ASN A 89 12.61 5.74 -16.56
CA ASN A 89 14.01 5.56 -16.94
C ASN A 89 14.81 6.85 -16.75
N TYR A 90 14.25 8.02 -17.07
CA TYR A 90 14.89 9.30 -16.80
C TYR A 90 15.24 9.45 -15.31
N PHE A 91 14.32 9.16 -14.40
CA PHE A 91 14.57 9.27 -12.96
C PHE A 91 15.63 8.26 -12.49
N LEU A 92 15.58 7.03 -12.99
CA LEU A 92 16.59 6.00 -12.68
C LEU A 92 17.98 6.40 -13.17
N ASP A 93 18.10 6.85 -14.41
CA ASP A 93 19.37 7.20 -15.05
C ASP A 93 20.01 8.45 -14.43
N ASN A 94 19.20 9.34 -13.88
CA ASN A 94 19.66 10.56 -13.20
C ASN A 94 19.84 10.42 -11.68
N ASN A 95 19.81 9.18 -11.16
CA ASN A 95 20.05 8.85 -9.75
C ASN A 95 19.09 9.54 -8.77
N PHE A 96 17.82 9.65 -9.14
CA PHE A 96 16.78 10.00 -8.19
C PHE A 96 16.53 8.85 -7.21
N ILE A 97 15.92 9.16 -6.07
CA ILE A 97 15.43 8.12 -5.17
C ILE A 97 14.15 7.57 -5.80
N VAL A 98 14.22 6.35 -6.31
CA VAL A 98 13.09 5.65 -6.96
C VAL A 98 12.74 4.42 -6.14
N LEU A 99 11.51 4.35 -5.63
CA LEU A 99 11.01 3.24 -4.79
C LEU A 99 9.74 2.64 -5.37
N LYS A 100 9.57 1.35 -5.18
CA LYS A 100 8.28 0.69 -5.43
C LYS A 100 7.22 1.15 -4.43
N ARG A 101 5.96 1.13 -4.83
CA ARG A 101 4.80 1.40 -3.97
C ARG A 101 4.88 0.69 -2.61
N ALA A 102 5.20 -0.60 -2.63
CA ALA A 102 5.27 -1.42 -1.42
C ALA A 102 6.37 -0.96 -0.45
N GLU A 103 7.54 -0.56 -0.97
CA GLU A 103 8.65 -0.04 -0.16
C GLU A 103 8.27 1.29 0.51
N VAL A 104 7.54 2.15 -0.21
CA VAL A 104 7.08 3.43 0.35
C VAL A 104 6.04 3.19 1.44
N LEU A 105 5.07 2.29 1.20
CA LEU A 105 4.08 1.92 2.21
C LEU A 105 4.75 1.32 3.46
N GLY A 106 5.75 0.44 3.28
CA GLY A 106 6.56 -0.07 4.36
C GLY A 106 7.20 1.03 5.20
N LYS A 107 7.81 2.05 4.55
CA LYS A 107 8.43 3.19 5.24
C LYS A 107 7.42 4.09 5.97
N ILE A 108 6.23 4.28 5.43
CA ILE A 108 5.17 5.02 6.10
C ILE A 108 4.75 4.29 7.38
N THR A 109 4.53 2.98 7.29
CA THR A 109 4.03 2.15 8.40
C THR A 109 5.10 1.80 9.43
N GLU A 110 6.38 1.85 9.06
CA GLU A 110 7.52 1.57 9.96
C GLU A 110 7.57 2.52 11.18
N SER A 111 7.04 3.75 11.02
CA SER A 111 7.00 4.75 12.10
C SER A 111 5.70 4.77 12.90
N THR A 112 4.76 3.87 12.60
CA THR A 112 3.44 3.79 13.22
C THR A 112 3.25 2.48 13.97
N PHE A 113 2.22 2.40 14.84
CA PHE A 113 1.72 1.11 15.29
C PHE A 113 0.89 0.50 14.16
N CYS A 114 1.48 -0.44 13.43
CA CYS A 114 0.90 -0.97 12.19
C CYS A 114 0.06 -2.22 12.46
N MET A 115 -1.19 -2.17 12.02
CA MET A 115 -2.11 -3.31 11.95
C MET A 115 -2.30 -3.71 10.49
N ALA A 116 -1.91 -4.94 10.12
CA ALA A 116 -1.97 -5.43 8.75
C ALA A 116 -3.03 -6.52 8.58
N VAL A 117 -3.75 -6.49 7.47
CA VAL A 117 -4.70 -7.55 7.08
C VAL A 117 -4.21 -8.21 5.81
N ALA A 118 -3.77 -9.46 5.92
CA ALA A 118 -3.30 -10.30 4.81
C ALA A 118 -4.27 -11.45 4.54
N GLY A 119 -4.08 -12.10 3.40
CA GLY A 119 -4.85 -13.28 2.98
C GLY A 119 -5.31 -13.18 1.55
N THR A 120 -5.54 -14.29 0.89
CA THR A 120 -6.01 -14.33 -0.50
C THR A 120 -7.41 -13.73 -0.67
N HIS A 121 -8.27 -13.86 0.36
CA HIS A 121 -9.64 -13.34 0.36
C HIS A 121 -9.94 -12.52 1.63
N GLY A 122 -10.86 -11.56 1.53
CA GLY A 122 -11.39 -10.81 2.66
C GLY A 122 -10.53 -9.65 3.17
N LYS A 123 -9.35 -9.40 2.60
CA LYS A 123 -8.44 -8.30 2.97
C LYS A 123 -9.14 -6.93 3.01
N THR A 124 -9.69 -6.51 1.87
CA THR A 124 -10.32 -5.18 1.71
C THR A 124 -11.50 -4.98 2.65
N THR A 125 -12.36 -5.98 2.79
CA THR A 125 -13.51 -5.92 3.70
C THR A 125 -13.05 -5.77 5.15
N THR A 126 -12.10 -6.62 5.57
CA THR A 126 -11.61 -6.62 6.97
C THR A 126 -10.83 -5.35 7.28
N SER A 127 -9.94 -4.89 6.39
CA SER A 127 -9.18 -3.66 6.59
C SER A 127 -10.07 -2.41 6.59
N SER A 128 -11.12 -2.38 5.74
CA SER A 128 -12.08 -1.27 5.73
C SER A 128 -12.90 -1.20 7.01
N ILE A 129 -13.39 -2.34 7.51
CA ILE A 129 -14.12 -2.42 8.78
C ILE A 129 -13.19 -2.02 9.94
N LEU A 130 -11.98 -2.57 9.98
CA LEU A 130 -11.00 -2.24 11.02
C LEU A 130 -10.65 -0.75 11.02
N GLY A 131 -10.40 -0.17 9.84
CA GLY A 131 -10.12 1.25 9.69
C GLY A 131 -11.28 2.12 10.17
N HIS A 132 -12.52 1.70 9.91
CA HIS A 132 -13.72 2.39 10.40
C HIS A 132 -13.83 2.30 11.94
N ILE A 133 -13.63 1.13 12.52
CA ILE A 133 -13.71 0.93 13.99
C ILE A 133 -12.63 1.73 14.71
N LEU A 134 -11.46 1.92 14.10
CA LEU A 134 -10.32 2.62 14.67
C LEU A 134 -10.33 4.15 14.43
N GLN A 135 -11.39 4.69 13.83
CA GLN A 135 -11.58 6.14 13.69
C GLN A 135 -11.45 6.92 15.02
N PRO A 136 -12.01 6.45 16.16
CA PRO A 136 -11.88 7.15 17.45
C PRO A 136 -10.43 7.30 17.95
N VAL A 137 -9.51 6.47 17.45
CA VAL A 137 -8.07 6.58 17.76
C VAL A 137 -7.26 7.24 16.64
N ASN A 138 -7.94 7.85 15.67
CA ASN A 138 -7.35 8.55 14.52
C ASN A 138 -6.38 7.68 13.72
N ALA A 139 -6.73 6.41 13.45
CA ALA A 139 -5.93 5.52 12.63
C ALA A 139 -5.97 5.93 11.15
N THR A 140 -4.80 5.97 10.50
CA THR A 140 -4.70 6.13 9.04
C THR A 140 -4.82 4.76 8.38
N SER A 141 -5.74 4.60 7.42
CA SER A 141 -5.98 3.28 6.80
C SER A 141 -5.75 3.31 5.28
N PHE A 142 -4.85 2.44 4.82
CA PHE A 142 -4.53 2.23 3.40
C PHE A 142 -5.28 0.98 2.91
N LEU A 143 -6.27 1.19 2.04
CA LEU A 143 -7.21 0.17 1.60
C LEU A 143 -6.95 -0.25 0.15
N GLY A 144 -7.21 -1.50 -0.17
CA GLY A 144 -7.12 -2.04 -1.52
C GLY A 144 -8.34 -1.77 -2.41
N GLY A 145 -9.32 -1.01 -1.91
CA GLY A 145 -10.53 -0.64 -2.62
C GLY A 145 -11.12 0.67 -2.10
N ILE A 146 -12.07 1.22 -2.82
CA ILE A 146 -12.81 2.41 -2.38
C ILE A 146 -13.82 2.01 -1.31
N ALA A 147 -13.69 2.55 -0.11
CA ALA A 147 -14.70 2.41 0.94
C ALA A 147 -15.81 3.44 0.67
N GLU A 148 -17.02 2.98 0.38
CA GLU A 148 -18.14 3.82 -0.10
C GLU A 148 -18.49 4.94 0.88
N ASN A 149 -18.50 4.66 2.18
CA ASN A 149 -18.80 5.64 3.23
C ASN A 149 -17.74 6.74 3.37
N TYR A 150 -16.56 6.57 2.80
CA TYR A 150 -15.48 7.56 2.75
C TYR A 150 -15.24 8.10 1.34
N ASN A 151 -15.84 7.47 0.32
CA ASN A 151 -15.55 7.72 -1.10
C ASN A 151 -14.04 7.76 -1.39
N SER A 152 -13.27 6.89 -0.71
CA SER A 152 -11.81 6.90 -0.73
C SER A 152 -11.23 5.51 -0.41
N ASN A 153 -10.05 5.27 -0.92
CA ASN A 153 -9.19 4.15 -0.56
C ASN A 153 -8.16 4.51 0.54
N LEU A 154 -8.29 5.71 1.10
CA LEU A 154 -7.53 6.18 2.24
C LEU A 154 -8.50 6.76 3.28
N ILE A 155 -8.43 6.26 4.52
CA ILE A 155 -9.05 6.88 5.68
C ILE A 155 -7.92 7.62 6.40
N LEU A 156 -8.02 8.95 6.45
CA LEU A 156 -6.99 9.77 7.09
C LEU A 156 -7.18 9.83 8.60
N GLY A 157 -6.08 9.73 9.30
CA GLY A 157 -5.96 9.90 10.73
C GLY A 157 -4.66 10.61 11.10
N GLU A 158 -4.11 10.32 12.24
CA GLU A 158 -2.78 10.76 12.69
C GLU A 158 -1.73 9.69 12.35
N ASP A 159 -0.44 10.09 12.32
CA ASP A 159 0.69 9.19 12.04
C ASP A 159 1.11 8.34 13.28
N LYS A 160 0.17 7.86 14.07
CA LYS A 160 0.44 7.02 15.24
C LYS A 160 0.03 5.56 15.03
N VAL A 161 -1.13 5.37 14.42
CA VAL A 161 -1.70 4.04 14.16
C VAL A 161 -2.00 3.95 12.67
N SER A 162 -1.61 2.85 12.05
CA SER A 162 -1.95 2.56 10.66
C SER A 162 -2.65 1.21 10.51
N VAL A 163 -3.63 1.17 9.63
CA VAL A 163 -4.26 -0.06 9.13
C VAL A 163 -3.86 -0.23 7.68
N VAL A 164 -3.36 -1.40 7.30
CA VAL A 164 -2.86 -1.66 5.97
C VAL A 164 -3.45 -2.94 5.41
N GLU A 165 -3.99 -2.86 4.22
CA GLU A 165 -4.23 -4.06 3.43
C GLU A 165 -2.89 -4.60 2.92
N ALA A 166 -2.49 -5.75 3.44
CA ALA A 166 -1.22 -6.41 3.16
C ALA A 166 -1.37 -7.34 1.94
N ASP A 167 -1.00 -6.82 0.79
CA ASP A 167 -1.16 -7.47 -0.51
C ASP A 167 -0.01 -8.48 -0.75
N GLU A 168 -0.36 -9.75 -0.93
CA GLU A 168 0.58 -10.83 -1.25
C GLU A 168 1.12 -10.75 -2.67
N PHE A 169 0.46 -10.03 -3.57
CA PHE A 169 0.89 -9.87 -4.95
C PHE A 169 2.32 -9.30 -5.01
N ASP A 170 3.19 -9.91 -5.84
CA ASP A 170 4.62 -9.56 -5.97
C ASP A 170 5.36 -9.54 -4.61
N ARG A 171 4.89 -10.30 -3.61
CA ARG A 171 5.41 -10.32 -2.23
C ARG A 171 5.44 -8.94 -1.57
N SER A 172 4.56 -8.04 -1.99
CA SER A 172 4.51 -6.65 -1.52
C SER A 172 4.34 -6.54 -0.01
N PHE A 173 3.58 -7.44 0.61
CA PHE A 173 3.36 -7.45 2.06
C PHE A 173 4.64 -7.71 2.89
N LEU A 174 5.69 -8.29 2.28
CA LEU A 174 6.97 -8.49 2.94
C LEU A 174 7.77 -7.19 3.18
N GLN A 175 7.34 -6.08 2.57
CA GLN A 175 7.91 -4.75 2.86
C GLN A 175 7.36 -4.16 4.15
N LEU A 176 6.27 -4.71 4.70
CA LEU A 176 5.66 -4.24 5.93
C LEU A 176 6.37 -4.78 7.17
N SER A 177 6.23 -4.06 8.28
CA SER A 177 6.70 -4.47 9.62
C SER A 177 5.54 -4.30 10.62
N PRO A 178 4.52 -5.18 10.56
CA PRO A 178 3.33 -5.02 11.38
C PRO A 178 3.57 -5.35 12.85
N ASN A 179 2.93 -4.59 13.74
CA ASN A 179 2.83 -4.95 15.14
C ASN A 179 1.76 -6.03 15.34
N ILE A 180 0.59 -5.82 14.75
CA ILE A 180 -0.47 -6.82 14.74
C ILE A 180 -0.79 -7.18 13.30
N ALA A 181 -1.04 -8.45 13.02
CA ALA A 181 -1.56 -8.85 11.72
C ALA A 181 -2.70 -9.86 11.85
N CYS A 182 -3.62 -9.81 10.88
CA CYS A 182 -4.65 -10.82 10.68
C CYS A 182 -4.42 -11.49 9.33
N VAL A 183 -4.37 -12.84 9.31
CA VAL A 183 -4.36 -13.63 8.08
C VAL A 183 -5.72 -14.30 7.93
N THR A 184 -6.45 -13.91 6.87
CA THR A 184 -7.84 -14.31 6.66
C THR A 184 -7.97 -15.62 5.88
N SER A 185 -7.06 -15.87 4.95
CA SER A 185 -7.04 -17.08 4.11
C SER A 185 -5.66 -17.24 3.47
N MET A 186 -5.37 -18.46 2.97
CA MET A 186 -4.12 -18.78 2.25
C MET A 186 -4.42 -19.75 1.10
N ASP A 187 -5.51 -19.49 0.37
CA ASP A 187 -5.88 -20.32 -0.78
C ASP A 187 -4.87 -20.10 -1.92
N ALA A 188 -4.68 -21.12 -2.76
CA ALA A 188 -3.77 -21.04 -3.89
C ALA A 188 -4.31 -20.06 -4.94
N ASP A 189 -3.84 -18.84 -4.89
CA ASP A 189 -4.12 -17.74 -5.82
C ASP A 189 -2.82 -17.15 -6.37
N HIS A 190 -2.88 -16.38 -7.45
CA HIS A 190 -1.72 -15.76 -8.07
C HIS A 190 -0.58 -16.72 -8.45
N LEU A 191 -0.93 -17.96 -8.90
CA LEU A 191 0.04 -18.98 -9.30
C LEU A 191 0.92 -18.57 -10.49
N ASP A 192 0.48 -17.60 -11.28
CA ASP A 192 1.24 -16.96 -12.35
C ASP A 192 2.49 -16.21 -11.83
N ILE A 193 2.46 -15.76 -10.56
CA ILE A 193 3.57 -15.05 -9.90
C ILE A 193 4.40 -15.98 -9.03
N TYR A 194 3.73 -16.83 -8.25
CA TYR A 194 4.40 -17.73 -7.30
C TYR A 194 4.89 -19.02 -7.96
N GLY A 195 4.33 -19.39 -9.11
CA GLY A 195 4.63 -20.64 -9.81
C GLY A 195 4.04 -21.88 -9.14
N GLU A 196 4.15 -21.99 -7.82
CA GLU A 196 3.63 -23.11 -7.02
C GLU A 196 2.94 -22.61 -5.75
N ALA A 197 1.93 -23.32 -5.28
CA ALA A 197 1.21 -23.02 -4.04
C ALA A 197 2.15 -22.97 -2.80
N ALA A 198 3.18 -23.82 -2.79
CA ALA A 198 4.18 -23.84 -1.71
C ALA A 198 4.93 -22.51 -1.58
N ALA A 199 5.26 -21.83 -2.67
CA ALA A 199 5.96 -20.55 -2.62
C ALA A 199 5.07 -19.43 -2.06
N LEU A 200 3.77 -19.48 -2.30
CA LEU A 200 2.80 -18.58 -1.68
C LEU A 200 2.71 -18.83 -0.17
N GLU A 201 2.59 -20.08 0.24
CA GLU A 201 2.55 -20.47 1.65
C GLU A 201 3.82 -20.03 2.40
N GLU A 202 5.00 -20.28 1.84
CA GLU A 202 6.28 -19.79 2.38
C GLU A 202 6.30 -18.27 2.56
N SER A 203 5.72 -17.51 1.62
CA SER A 203 5.64 -16.06 1.73
C SER A 203 4.73 -15.60 2.86
N PHE A 204 3.61 -16.30 3.13
CA PHE A 204 2.77 -16.03 4.30
C PHE A 204 3.49 -16.39 5.61
N VAL A 205 4.26 -17.46 5.65
CA VAL A 205 5.10 -17.81 6.82
C VAL A 205 6.16 -16.71 7.05
N GLU A 206 6.81 -16.23 6.00
CA GLU A 206 7.75 -15.12 6.10
C GLU A 206 7.08 -13.84 6.62
N PHE A 207 5.90 -13.50 6.10
CA PHE A 207 5.11 -12.37 6.58
C PHE A 207 4.73 -12.53 8.06
N ALA A 208 4.23 -13.70 8.44
CA ALA A 208 3.87 -14.01 9.84
C ALA A 208 5.04 -13.81 10.81
N ASN A 209 6.25 -14.17 10.39
CA ASN A 209 7.48 -13.99 11.19
C ASN A 209 7.91 -12.52 11.35
N LYS A 210 7.35 -11.60 10.55
CA LYS A 210 7.61 -10.15 10.67
C LYS A 210 6.69 -9.47 11.67
N VAL A 211 5.62 -10.13 12.13
CA VAL A 211 4.69 -9.61 13.11
C VAL A 211 5.36 -9.54 14.48
N SER A 212 5.47 -8.34 15.04
CA SER A 212 6.26 -8.11 16.25
C SER A 212 5.52 -8.35 17.56
N ASP A 213 4.18 -8.34 17.56
CA ASP A 213 3.36 -8.47 18.76
C ASP A 213 2.33 -9.62 18.59
N THR A 214 1.26 -9.43 17.85
CA THR A 214 0.16 -10.40 17.81
C THR A 214 -0.21 -10.79 16.37
N LEU A 215 -0.14 -12.09 16.10
CA LEU A 215 -0.67 -12.70 14.88
C LEU A 215 -2.02 -13.34 15.15
N ILE A 216 -3.03 -12.95 14.39
CA ILE A 216 -4.39 -13.51 14.40
C ILE A 216 -4.59 -14.27 13.09
N VAL A 217 -5.08 -15.50 13.15
CA VAL A 217 -5.20 -16.36 11.96
C VAL A 217 -6.57 -17.03 11.91
N ALA A 218 -7.12 -17.15 10.71
CA ALA A 218 -8.29 -17.99 10.52
C ALA A 218 -7.96 -19.43 10.91
N LYS A 219 -8.87 -20.07 11.64
CA LYS A 219 -8.68 -21.45 12.09
C LYS A 219 -8.46 -22.40 10.91
N GLY A 220 -7.48 -23.27 11.05
CA GLY A 220 -7.11 -24.25 10.01
C GLY A 220 -5.95 -23.80 9.12
N LEU A 221 -5.52 -22.55 9.18
CA LEU A 221 -4.32 -22.10 8.47
C LEU A 221 -3.04 -22.66 9.11
N PRO A 222 -1.99 -22.99 8.32
CA PRO A 222 -0.73 -23.55 8.80
C PRO A 222 0.19 -22.49 9.42
N LEU A 223 -0.36 -21.58 10.21
CA LEU A 223 0.34 -20.50 10.88
C LEU A 223 0.11 -20.60 12.41
N LYS A 224 1.10 -20.14 13.18
CA LYS A 224 1.00 -20.10 14.65
C LYS A 224 0.57 -18.71 15.09
N GLY A 225 -0.63 -18.59 15.65
CA GLY A 225 -1.19 -17.32 16.12
C GLY A 225 -2.45 -17.58 16.94
N LEU A 226 -3.07 -16.50 17.42
CA LEU A 226 -4.41 -16.56 18.00
C LEU A 226 -5.41 -16.88 16.90
N THR A 227 -6.23 -17.89 17.13
CA THR A 227 -7.19 -18.37 16.10
C THR A 227 -8.53 -17.67 16.20
N TYR A 228 -9.17 -17.44 15.07
CA TYR A 228 -10.57 -17.05 15.02
C TYR A 228 -11.38 -17.98 14.12
N ALA A 229 -12.65 -18.16 14.45
CA ALA A 229 -13.58 -18.98 13.65
C ALA A 229 -15.03 -18.55 13.85
N VAL A 230 -15.87 -18.92 12.89
CA VAL A 230 -17.34 -18.81 12.98
C VAL A 230 -17.89 -20.20 13.28
N ASN A 231 -18.70 -20.34 14.35
CA ASN A 231 -19.34 -21.59 14.79
C ASN A 231 -18.40 -22.75 15.15
N GLU A 232 -17.10 -22.53 15.33
CA GLU A 232 -16.13 -23.54 15.75
C GLU A 232 -15.34 -23.08 16.97
N LEU A 233 -14.68 -24.02 17.69
CA LEU A 233 -13.80 -23.68 18.81
C LEU A 233 -12.54 -23.00 18.29
N ALA A 234 -12.30 -21.78 18.74
CA ALA A 234 -11.12 -20.98 18.48
C ALA A 234 -10.87 -20.04 19.67
N ASP A 235 -9.74 -19.30 19.69
CA ASP A 235 -9.47 -18.30 20.72
C ASP A 235 -10.50 -17.17 20.67
N TYR A 236 -10.90 -16.80 19.46
CA TYR A 236 -12.02 -15.87 19.21
C TYR A 236 -13.08 -16.57 18.37
N LYS A 237 -14.29 -16.62 18.90
CA LYS A 237 -15.43 -17.26 18.24
C LYS A 237 -16.54 -16.24 18.00
N ALA A 238 -17.06 -16.18 16.77
CA ALA A 238 -18.31 -15.49 16.42
C ALA A 238 -19.46 -16.49 16.25
#